data_e3cfc59878d92aee8f7def4300a504ca
#
_entry.id   e3cfc59878d92aee8f7def4300a504ca
#
_cell.length_a   1.000
_cell.length_b   1.000
_cell.length_c   1.000
_cell.angle_alpha   90.00
_cell.angle_beta   90.00
_cell.angle_gamma   90.00
#
_symmetry.space_group_name_H-M   'P 1'
#
loop_
_entity.id
_entity.type
_entity.pdbx_description
1 polymer ?
#
loop_
_entity_poly.entity_id
_entity_poly.type
_entity_poly.pdbx_seq_one_letter_code
_entity_poly.pdbx_strand_id
1 'polypeptide(L)'
;YSHISSKQNYGHKNHSLVHPLESNFKEFLILMGYQKNNIDFTFQFHSQLFGLDSAGINFGGNMFNSYVDRNGDYDQSIGQGNTIRQNIFILQISYLLATRTNSKIFFRFNFRKIEENNNSNNKTVFNFGLSSRLWQNLQDF
;
A
#
# COMPACT_ATOMS: atom_id res chain seq x y z
N TYR A 1 -2.49 -9.76 16.89
CA TYR A 1 -3.04 -8.69 17.76
C TYR A 1 -4.56 -8.59 17.73
N SER A 2 -5.25 -9.66 17.34
CA SER A 2 -6.68 -9.82 17.40
C SER A 2 -7.08 -10.36 18.78
N HIS A 3 -8.13 -9.83 19.37
CA HIS A 3 -8.68 -10.26 20.66
C HIS A 3 -10.11 -10.80 20.50
N ILE A 4 -10.67 -11.44 21.54
CA ILE A 4 -12.08 -11.85 21.55
C ILE A 4 -12.98 -10.61 21.36
N SER A 5 -12.63 -9.51 22.00
CA SER A 5 -13.33 -8.22 21.86
C SER A 5 -12.61 -7.31 20.87
N SER A 6 -13.30 -6.86 19.84
CA SER A 6 -12.76 -5.92 18.83
C SER A 6 -12.28 -4.59 19.44
N LYS A 7 -12.80 -4.21 20.62
CA LYS A 7 -12.39 -3.00 21.33
C LYS A 7 -10.98 -3.06 21.92
N GLN A 8 -10.43 -4.26 22.07
CA GLN A 8 -9.09 -4.50 22.62
C GLN A 8 -8.02 -4.67 21.53
N ASN A 9 -8.42 -4.63 20.25
CA ASN A 9 -7.51 -4.74 19.14
C ASN A 9 -6.65 -3.48 18.99
N TYR A 10 -5.46 -3.63 18.42
CA TYR A 10 -4.54 -2.51 18.21
C TYR A 10 -5.01 -1.64 17.03
N GLY A 11 -6.08 -0.88 17.27
CA GLY A 11 -6.74 -0.04 16.28
C GLY A 11 -7.19 1.30 16.86
N HIS A 12 -7.40 2.28 16.00
CA HIS A 12 -7.97 3.59 16.33
C HIS A 12 -9.01 3.99 15.29
N LYS A 13 -10.19 4.42 15.72
CA LYS A 13 -11.32 4.82 14.85
C LYS A 13 -11.62 3.79 13.74
N ASN A 14 -11.62 2.51 14.11
CA ASN A 14 -11.84 1.38 13.20
C ASN A 14 -10.80 1.25 12.08
N HIS A 15 -9.58 1.76 12.31
CA HIS A 15 -8.41 1.54 11.46
C HIS A 15 -7.34 0.80 12.23
N SER A 16 -6.70 -0.17 11.59
CA SER A 16 -5.52 -0.84 12.12
C SER A 16 -4.37 0.16 12.30
N LEU A 17 -3.71 0.13 13.46
CA LEU A 17 -2.48 0.89 13.72
C LEU A 17 -1.21 0.11 13.31
N VAL A 18 -1.36 -1.11 12.85
CA VAL A 18 -0.30 -1.93 12.26
C VAL A 18 -0.18 -1.66 10.75
N HIS A 19 0.17 -2.68 10.01
CA HIS A 19 0.28 -2.59 8.56
C HIS A 19 -1.12 -2.54 7.90
N PRO A 20 -1.31 -1.79 6.79
CA PRO A 20 -2.61 -1.72 6.08
C PRO A 20 -3.14 -3.08 5.57
N LEU A 21 -2.27 -4.06 5.38
CA LEU A 21 -2.62 -5.44 4.98
C LEU A 21 -2.85 -6.36 6.19
N GLU A 22 -2.95 -5.79 7.41
CA GLU A 22 -3.22 -6.49 8.66
C GLU A 22 -2.12 -7.48 9.07
N SER A 23 -2.41 -8.79 9.21
CA SER A 23 -1.45 -9.78 9.70
C SER A 23 -1.15 -10.93 8.74
N ASN A 24 -2.04 -11.20 7.78
CA ASN A 24 -1.93 -12.33 6.86
C ASN A 24 -1.34 -11.91 5.52
N PHE A 25 -0.10 -11.37 5.53
CA PHE A 25 0.53 -10.86 4.31
C PHE A 25 2.02 -11.11 4.26
N LYS A 26 2.55 -11.04 3.05
CA LYS A 26 3.97 -10.92 2.72
C LYS A 26 4.15 -9.82 1.70
N GLU A 27 5.06 -8.90 1.96
CA GLU A 27 5.35 -7.77 1.07
C GLU A 27 6.83 -7.70 0.74
N PHE A 28 7.11 -7.36 -0.51
CA PHE A 28 8.43 -6.99 -0.99
C PHE A 28 8.36 -5.62 -1.65
N LEU A 29 9.18 -4.69 -1.19
CA LEU A 29 9.18 -3.30 -1.62
C LEU A 29 10.57 -2.88 -2.09
N ILE A 30 10.64 -2.32 -3.30
CA ILE A 30 11.82 -1.64 -3.83
C ILE A 30 11.48 -0.16 -4.04
N LEU A 31 12.29 0.71 -3.46
CA LEU A 31 12.24 2.16 -3.69
C LEU A 31 13.59 2.60 -4.22
N MET A 32 13.60 3.25 -5.37
CA MET A 32 14.80 3.80 -5.99
C MET A 32 14.55 5.25 -6.36
N GLY A 33 15.48 6.11 -6.00
CA GLY A 33 15.47 7.53 -6.36
C GLY A 33 16.80 7.92 -6.98
N TYR A 34 16.77 8.72 -8.04
CA TYR A 34 17.93 9.30 -8.66
C TYR A 34 17.66 10.74 -9.01
N GLN A 35 18.57 11.63 -8.62
CA GLN A 35 18.49 13.05 -8.92
C GLN A 35 19.77 13.50 -9.59
N LYS A 36 19.65 14.20 -10.71
CA LYS A 36 20.75 14.85 -11.39
C LYS A 36 20.30 16.19 -11.98
N ASN A 37 20.99 17.25 -11.61
CA ASN A 37 20.63 18.62 -12.00
C ASN A 37 19.16 18.93 -11.67
N ASN A 38 18.35 19.19 -12.69
CA ASN A 38 16.93 19.53 -12.57
C ASN A 38 16.00 18.34 -12.78
N ILE A 39 16.53 17.12 -12.94
CA ILE A 39 15.75 15.90 -13.20
C ILE A 39 15.74 15.04 -11.95
N ASP A 40 14.55 14.67 -11.49
CA ASP A 40 14.30 13.67 -10.46
C ASP A 40 13.65 12.46 -11.11
N PHE A 41 14.17 11.28 -10.81
CA PHE A 41 13.62 9.99 -11.20
C PHE A 41 13.27 9.20 -9.95
N THR A 42 12.08 8.62 -9.89
CA THR A 42 11.65 7.75 -8.80
C THR A 42 11.04 6.49 -9.38
N PHE A 43 11.47 5.34 -8.88
CA PHE A 43 10.92 4.04 -9.18
C PHE A 43 10.47 3.36 -7.90
N GLN A 44 9.27 2.75 -7.93
CA GLN A 44 8.75 1.96 -6.82
C GLN A 44 8.17 0.66 -7.39
N PHE A 45 8.51 -0.43 -6.76
CA PHE A 45 7.94 -1.74 -7.03
C PHE A 45 7.45 -2.35 -5.73
N HIS A 46 6.18 -2.74 -5.70
CA HIS A 46 5.57 -3.46 -4.59
C HIS A 46 5.08 -4.80 -5.09
N SER A 47 5.44 -5.86 -4.41
CA SER A 47 4.89 -7.20 -4.62
C SER A 47 4.30 -7.67 -3.31
N GLN A 48 3.00 -7.91 -3.30
CA GLN A 48 2.21 -8.22 -2.11
C GLN A 48 1.46 -9.54 -2.33
N LEU A 49 1.49 -10.39 -1.31
CA LEU A 49 0.67 -11.58 -1.18
C LEU A 49 -0.09 -11.45 0.14
N PHE A 50 -1.39 -11.49 0.12
CA PHE A 50 -2.19 -11.45 1.34
C PHE A 50 -3.46 -12.29 1.21
N GLY A 51 -3.99 -12.72 2.36
CA GLY A 51 -5.21 -13.50 2.43
C GLY A 51 -6.30 -12.75 3.17
N LEU A 52 -7.49 -12.70 2.60
CA LEU A 52 -8.67 -12.16 3.24
C LEU A 52 -9.44 -13.28 3.95
N ASP A 53 -10.15 -12.91 5.01
CA ASP A 53 -11.03 -13.80 5.73
C ASP A 53 -12.15 -14.30 4.80
N SER A 54 -12.52 -15.56 4.93
CA SER A 54 -13.54 -16.16 4.08
C SER A 54 -14.39 -17.16 4.86
N ALA A 55 -15.66 -17.30 4.47
CA ALA A 55 -16.62 -18.25 5.03
C ALA A 55 -16.80 -18.17 6.57
N GLY A 56 -16.61 -16.98 7.14
CA GLY A 56 -16.70 -16.75 8.59
C GLY A 56 -15.49 -17.21 9.40
N ILE A 57 -14.44 -17.68 8.73
CA ILE A 57 -13.17 -18.07 9.36
C ILE A 57 -12.20 -16.88 9.33
N ASN A 58 -11.60 -16.61 10.47
CA ASN A 58 -10.57 -15.58 10.61
C ASN A 58 -9.19 -16.15 10.21
N PHE A 59 -8.66 -15.71 9.06
CA PHE A 59 -7.32 -16.01 8.58
C PHE A 59 -6.33 -14.88 8.88
N GLY A 60 -6.74 -13.86 9.64
CA GLY A 60 -5.93 -12.69 9.95
C GLY A 60 -6.00 -11.58 8.89
N GLY A 61 -6.96 -11.65 7.96
CA GLY A 61 -7.21 -10.61 6.96
C GLY A 61 -7.93 -9.39 7.53
N ASN A 62 -8.60 -9.54 8.68
CA ASN A 62 -9.20 -8.43 9.42
C ASN A 62 -8.91 -8.58 10.91
N MET A 63 -8.10 -7.69 11.46
CA MET A 63 -7.71 -7.73 12.87
C MET A 63 -8.88 -7.48 13.84
N PHE A 64 -10.00 -6.92 13.36
CA PHE A 64 -11.19 -6.67 14.20
C PHE A 64 -12.07 -7.90 14.35
N ASN A 65 -11.82 -8.97 13.58
CA ASN A 65 -12.48 -10.26 13.78
C ASN A 65 -11.92 -10.96 15.03
N SER A 66 -12.79 -11.68 15.72
CA SER A 66 -12.40 -12.45 16.91
C SER A 66 -11.38 -13.54 16.54
N TYR A 67 -10.36 -13.72 17.37
CA TYR A 67 -9.42 -14.84 17.16
C TYR A 67 -10.06 -16.23 17.47
N VAL A 68 -11.21 -16.27 18.09
CA VAL A 68 -11.93 -17.53 18.38
C VAL A 68 -12.35 -18.22 17.09
N ASP A 69 -12.63 -17.46 16.03
CA ASP A 69 -13.08 -17.95 14.72
C ASP A 69 -11.89 -18.30 13.79
N ARG A 70 -10.68 -18.49 14.34
CA ARG A 70 -9.49 -18.82 13.56
C ARG A 70 -9.52 -20.25 12.99
N ASN A 71 -8.81 -20.48 11.91
CA ASN A 71 -8.71 -21.75 11.20
C ASN A 71 -7.92 -22.86 11.97
N GLY A 72 -7.59 -22.64 13.24
CA GLY A 72 -6.80 -23.56 14.05
C GLY A 72 -5.54 -22.91 14.62
N ASP A 73 -4.80 -23.69 15.43
CA ASP A 73 -3.61 -23.18 16.13
C ASP A 73 -2.29 -23.51 15.41
N TYR A 74 -2.33 -24.44 14.45
CA TYR A 74 -1.16 -24.96 13.76
C TYR A 74 -1.35 -24.94 12.25
N ASP A 75 -0.25 -25.13 11.51
CA ASP A 75 -0.21 -25.26 10.03
C ASP A 75 -0.76 -24.04 9.29
N GLN A 76 -0.61 -22.85 9.89
CA GLN A 76 -1.01 -21.61 9.25
C GLN A 76 0.07 -21.13 8.27
N SER A 77 -0.34 -20.77 7.06
CA SER A 77 0.54 -20.20 6.04
C SER A 77 0.10 -18.78 5.64
N ILE A 78 1.04 -17.95 5.21
CA ILE A 78 0.74 -16.59 4.76
C ILE A 78 -0.06 -16.64 3.46
N GLY A 79 -1.13 -15.86 3.38
CA GLY A 79 -2.00 -15.77 2.21
C GLY A 79 -3.15 -16.77 2.21
N GLN A 80 -3.41 -17.47 3.33
CA GLN A 80 -4.59 -18.34 3.49
C GLN A 80 -5.90 -17.56 3.41
N GLY A 81 -7.00 -18.27 3.14
CA GLY A 81 -8.31 -17.69 2.91
C GLY A 81 -8.48 -17.31 1.44
N ASN A 82 -9.09 -16.16 1.16
CA ASN A 82 -9.15 -15.63 -0.20
C ASN A 82 -7.80 -14.98 -0.54
N THR A 83 -6.97 -15.70 -1.29
CA THR A 83 -5.61 -15.29 -1.63
C THR A 83 -5.60 -14.22 -2.70
N ILE A 84 -4.96 -13.09 -2.42
CA ILE A 84 -4.74 -12.00 -3.37
C ILE A 84 -3.25 -11.78 -3.56
N ARG A 85 -2.84 -11.71 -4.84
CA ARG A 85 -1.50 -11.29 -5.25
C ARG A 85 -1.60 -9.96 -5.96
N GLN A 86 -0.82 -8.98 -5.52
CA GLN A 86 -0.81 -7.65 -6.11
C GLN A 86 0.61 -7.21 -6.42
N ASN A 87 0.82 -6.77 -7.67
CA ASN A 87 2.07 -6.15 -8.10
C ASN A 87 1.79 -4.73 -8.56
N ILE A 88 2.55 -3.77 -8.04
CA ILE A 88 2.42 -2.36 -8.35
C ILE A 88 3.77 -1.83 -8.83
N PHE A 89 3.78 -1.19 -9.98
CA PHE A 89 4.92 -0.46 -10.53
C PHE A 89 4.57 1.01 -10.61
N ILE A 90 5.41 1.86 -10.06
CA ILE A 90 5.30 3.31 -10.17
C ILE A 90 6.63 3.86 -10.70
N LEU A 91 6.55 4.59 -11.79
CA LEU A 91 7.67 5.30 -12.37
C LEU A 91 7.30 6.77 -12.44
N GLN A 92 8.12 7.64 -11.88
CA GLN A 92 7.93 9.08 -11.97
C GLN A 92 9.21 9.76 -12.43
N ILE A 93 9.05 10.65 -13.38
CA ILE A 93 10.09 11.58 -13.82
C ILE A 93 9.58 12.98 -13.56
N SER A 94 10.41 13.82 -12.95
CA SER A 94 10.07 15.21 -12.67
C SER A 94 11.19 16.12 -13.16
N TYR A 95 10.83 17.27 -13.70
CA TYR A 95 11.77 18.32 -14.11
C TYR A 95 11.52 19.58 -13.32
N LEU A 96 12.56 20.11 -12.67
CA LEU A 96 12.52 21.32 -11.88
C LEU A 96 12.56 22.54 -12.79
N LEU A 97 11.48 23.32 -12.83
CA LEU A 97 11.35 24.54 -13.62
C LEU A 97 11.96 25.76 -12.90
N ALA A 98 11.66 25.89 -11.61
CA ALA A 98 12.08 27.00 -10.79
C ALA A 98 12.48 26.54 -9.39
N THR A 99 13.72 26.81 -9.00
CA THR A 99 14.26 26.45 -7.68
C THR A 99 13.61 27.23 -6.55
N ARG A 100 13.31 28.50 -6.75
CA ARG A 100 12.74 29.38 -5.70
C ARG A 100 11.37 28.92 -5.21
N THR A 101 10.53 28.44 -6.11
CA THR A 101 9.16 27.96 -5.80
C THR A 101 9.07 26.44 -5.79
N ASN A 102 10.19 25.75 -5.99
CA ASN A 102 10.23 24.30 -6.18
C ASN A 102 9.18 23.80 -7.19
N SER A 103 8.99 24.60 -8.26
CA SER A 103 8.01 24.27 -9.29
C SER A 103 8.55 23.18 -10.18
N LYS A 104 7.81 22.08 -10.32
CA LYS A 104 8.17 20.90 -11.10
C LYS A 104 7.04 20.50 -12.04
N ILE A 105 7.41 20.14 -13.26
CA ILE A 105 6.55 19.32 -14.11
C ILE A 105 6.85 17.85 -13.80
N PHE A 106 5.85 17.01 -13.74
CA PHE A 106 6.05 15.59 -13.55
C PHE A 106 5.19 14.76 -14.49
N PHE A 107 5.74 13.61 -14.85
CA PHE A 107 5.03 12.51 -15.50
C PHE A 107 5.14 11.29 -14.60
N ARG A 108 4.02 10.60 -14.34
CA ARG A 108 3.96 9.40 -13.54
C ARG A 108 3.21 8.31 -14.28
N PHE A 109 3.86 7.18 -14.43
CA PHE A 109 3.30 5.91 -14.90
C PHE A 109 3.00 5.02 -13.71
N ASN A 110 1.77 4.50 -13.61
CA ASN A 110 1.37 3.52 -12.61
C ASN A 110 0.82 2.30 -13.32
N PHE A 111 1.34 1.13 -13.01
CA PHE A 111 0.81 -0.15 -13.44
C PHE A 111 0.50 -0.99 -12.21
N ARG A 112 -0.70 -1.54 -12.13
CA ARG A 112 -1.13 -2.43 -11.06
C ARG A 112 -1.74 -3.69 -11.65
N LYS A 113 -1.25 -4.85 -11.22
CA LYS A 113 -1.80 -6.16 -11.51
C LYS A 113 -2.33 -6.77 -10.22
N ILE A 114 -3.57 -7.21 -10.21
CA ILE A 114 -4.20 -7.92 -9.11
C ILE A 114 -4.65 -9.27 -9.63
N GLU A 115 -4.29 -10.34 -8.90
CA GLU A 115 -4.70 -11.71 -9.16
C GLU A 115 -5.49 -12.22 -7.95
N GLU A 116 -6.73 -12.62 -8.16
CA GLU A 116 -7.63 -13.15 -7.16
C GLU A 116 -8.40 -14.35 -7.76
N ASN A 117 -8.35 -15.52 -7.10
CA ASN A 117 -9.12 -16.70 -7.49
C ASN A 117 -9.09 -17.03 -9.00
N ASN A 118 -7.90 -17.02 -9.61
CA ASN A 118 -7.65 -17.21 -11.05
C ASN A 118 -8.15 -16.05 -11.95
N ASN A 119 -8.71 -15.00 -11.41
CA ASN A 119 -9.01 -13.79 -12.14
C ASN A 119 -7.81 -12.83 -12.07
N SER A 120 -7.42 -12.27 -13.21
CA SER A 120 -6.36 -11.26 -13.28
C SER A 120 -6.92 -9.94 -13.78
N ASN A 121 -6.72 -8.89 -13.03
CA ASN A 121 -7.13 -7.53 -13.38
C ASN A 121 -5.89 -6.63 -13.46
N ASN A 122 -5.71 -5.98 -14.61
CA ASN A 122 -4.60 -5.06 -14.86
C ASN A 122 -5.14 -3.64 -15.01
N LYS A 123 -4.50 -2.69 -14.35
CA LYS A 123 -4.82 -1.27 -14.45
C LYS A 123 -3.57 -0.46 -14.74
N THR A 124 -3.63 0.33 -15.80
CA THR A 124 -2.58 1.28 -16.18
C THR A 124 -3.11 2.70 -16.07
N VAL A 125 -2.35 3.59 -15.44
CA VAL A 125 -2.71 5.00 -15.26
C VAL A 125 -1.51 5.87 -15.57
N PHE A 126 -1.72 6.89 -16.40
CA PHE A 126 -0.74 7.93 -16.70
C PHE A 126 -1.20 9.23 -16.05
N ASN A 127 -0.30 9.88 -15.32
CA ASN A 127 -0.55 11.17 -14.70
C ASN A 127 0.49 12.16 -15.21
N PHE A 128 0.05 13.34 -15.59
CA PHE A 128 0.88 14.47 -15.92
C PHE A 128 0.42 15.68 -15.11
N GLY A 129 1.34 16.46 -14.58
CA GLY A 129 0.97 17.59 -13.75
C GLY A 129 2.10 18.55 -13.45
N LEU A 130 1.69 19.67 -12.84
CA LEU A 130 2.55 20.70 -12.29
C LEU A 130 2.42 20.66 -10.76
N SER A 131 3.54 20.72 -10.06
CA SER A 131 3.62 20.84 -8.61
C SER A 131 4.44 22.07 -8.25
N SER A 132 3.99 22.86 -7.28
CA SER A 132 4.72 24.05 -6.81
C SER A 132 4.49 24.25 -5.32
N ARG A 133 5.50 24.74 -4.60
CA ARG A 133 5.39 25.17 -3.20
C ARG A 133 5.24 26.68 -3.15
N LEU A 134 4.04 27.19 -3.36
CA LEU A 134 3.76 28.61 -3.33
C LEU A 134 3.64 29.18 -1.90
N TRP A 135 3.34 28.34 -0.89
CA TRP A 135 3.00 28.72 0.47
C TRP A 135 3.79 27.90 1.49
N GLN A 136 4.97 28.36 1.86
CA GLN A 136 5.77 27.74 2.92
C GLN A 136 5.63 28.45 4.27
N ASN A 137 4.95 29.61 4.32
CA ASN A 137 4.97 30.51 5.47
C ASN A 137 3.63 30.63 6.24
N LEU A 138 2.72 29.68 6.11
CA LEU A 138 1.41 29.73 6.81
C LEU A 138 1.20 28.60 7.83
N GLN A 139 2.29 27.99 8.34
CA GLN A 139 2.18 26.93 9.35
C GLN A 139 2.69 27.34 10.74
N ASP A 140 2.83 28.62 11.02
CA ASP A 140 3.18 29.12 12.35
C ASP A 140 1.93 29.69 13.06
N PHE A 141 0.91 28.83 13.29
CA PHE A 141 -0.13 29.06 14.26
C PHE A 141 -0.55 27.75 14.94
#